data_1691ec951e392c603939a054c984e461
#
_entry.id   1691ec951e392c603939a054c984e461
#
_cell.length_a   1.000
_cell.length_b   1.000
_cell.length_c   1.000
_cell.angle_alpha   90.00
_cell.angle_beta   90.00
_cell.angle_gamma   90.00
#
_symmetry.space_group_name_H-M   'P 1'
#
loop_
_entity.id
_entity.type
_entity.pdbx_description
1 polymer ?
#
loop_
_entity_poly.entity_id
_entity_poly.type
_entity_poly.pdbx_seq_one_letter_code
_entity_poly.pdbx_strand_id
1 'polypeptide(L)'
;MSSDKKASKAANPGNTNTTNTASTASIVSKVWSFCTTLRDDGVGYGDYLEQLTYLIFLKMADEYARPPYSRKVGIPAEYDWQSLKVLRGAELEVHYVTVLRELGGKKGMLGQIFTKAQNKIQDPAKLSRLIEMVDGTDWVTMGADVKGDIYENLLERNAEDTKSGAGQYFTPRALIRAMVECLRPEPGKTIADPACGTGGFFLAAYDFLNKPSLNKKEKDFLKHGTFHGNEIVANTRRLCLMNMFLHNIGEIDGDSSVSPNDALVAGGGMTFDYVLANPPFGKKSSMSFTNEEGEQEKDDLTYNRQDFWATTSNKQLNFVQHIRTMLKTTGRAAVVVPDNVLFEGGAGETVRKKLLENTDLHTILRLPTGIFYANGVKANVLFFDNREANPNAWTKEVWYYDYRTNIHHTLKKKPLRFDDLREFVDCYNPQNRHARKETWNEATNPEGRWRKFSYEQIVARDKTSLDIFWLKDKSLADLDNLPEPDDLAEEIIENLEAGLNSFRQIAAALS
;
A
#
# COMPACT_ATOMS: atom_id res chain seq x y z
N MET A 1 40.33 55.29 24.08
CA MET A 1 39.36 55.29 22.95
C MET A 1 39.03 53.84 22.64
N SER A 2 37.93 53.42 23.22
CA SER A 2 37.42 52.05 23.13
C SER A 2 36.46 51.98 21.94
N SER A 3 36.60 50.97 21.07
CA SER A 3 35.65 50.69 19.98
C SER A 3 35.02 49.34 20.20
N ASP A 4 33.76 49.37 20.65
CA ASP A 4 32.86 48.22 20.75
C ASP A 4 32.54 47.62 19.39
N LYS A 5 32.84 46.34 19.17
CA LYS A 5 32.29 45.54 18.10
C LYS A 5 31.08 44.75 18.61
N LYS A 6 29.88 45.18 18.21
CA LYS A 6 28.67 44.41 18.36
C LYS A 6 28.72 43.19 17.42
N ALA A 7 28.71 42.01 18.00
CA ALA A 7 28.49 40.75 17.27
C ALA A 7 26.97 40.55 17.04
N SER A 8 26.56 40.48 15.78
CA SER A 8 25.21 40.09 15.39
C SER A 8 25.03 38.58 15.57
N LYS A 9 24.08 38.16 16.42
CA LYS A 9 23.62 36.80 16.53
C LYS A 9 22.83 36.45 15.26
N ALA A 10 23.36 35.53 14.49
CA ALA A 10 22.61 34.85 13.42
C ALA A 10 21.49 34.01 14.05
N ALA A 11 20.27 34.23 13.59
CA ALA A 11 19.10 33.43 13.98
C ALA A 11 19.21 32.04 13.30
N ASN A 12 19.03 31.02 14.12
CA ASN A 12 19.03 29.60 13.71
C ASN A 12 17.67 29.28 13.03
N PRO A 13 17.61 28.77 11.80
CA PRO A 13 16.35 28.33 11.19
C PRO A 13 16.06 26.87 11.58
N GLY A 14 15.61 26.66 12.79
CA GLY A 14 15.26 25.34 13.26
C GLY A 14 14.08 25.42 14.19
N ASN A 15 12.85 25.33 13.67
CA ASN A 15 11.70 24.75 14.37
C ASN A 15 10.35 24.97 13.65
N THR A 16 10.23 24.63 12.38
CA THR A 16 8.91 24.64 11.69
C THR A 16 8.22 23.28 11.68
N ASN A 17 8.93 22.17 11.91
CA ASN A 17 8.34 20.83 11.86
C ASN A 17 7.59 20.40 13.13
N THR A 18 7.92 20.92 14.31
CA THR A 18 7.29 20.49 15.57
C THR A 18 5.90 21.08 15.79
N THR A 19 5.63 22.28 15.30
CA THR A 19 4.30 22.91 15.42
C THR A 19 3.26 22.29 14.48
N ASN A 20 3.67 21.85 13.27
CA ASN A 20 2.78 21.21 12.30
C ASN A 20 2.36 19.80 12.74
N THR A 21 3.26 19.00 13.30
CA THR A 21 2.94 17.65 13.79
C THR A 21 1.98 17.65 14.98
N ALA A 22 2.11 18.58 15.91
CA ALA A 22 1.17 18.72 17.03
C ALA A 22 -0.23 19.15 16.57
N SER A 23 -0.34 20.01 15.55
CA SER A 23 -1.60 20.42 14.93
C SER A 23 -2.26 19.25 14.19
N THR A 24 -1.50 18.50 13.38
CA THR A 24 -1.97 17.31 12.64
C THR A 24 -2.52 16.25 13.59
N ALA A 25 -1.77 15.87 14.62
CA ALA A 25 -2.20 14.89 15.62
C ALA A 25 -3.48 15.32 16.36
N SER A 26 -3.64 16.62 16.64
CA SER A 26 -4.85 17.17 17.25
C SER A 26 -6.06 17.04 16.33
N ILE A 27 -5.95 17.36 15.04
CA ILE A 27 -7.03 17.22 14.05
C ILE A 27 -7.41 15.74 13.90
N VAL A 28 -6.44 14.84 13.73
CA VAL A 28 -6.65 13.39 13.63
C VAL A 28 -7.39 12.88 14.87
N SER A 29 -6.94 13.25 16.07
CA SER A 29 -7.57 12.83 17.33
C SER A 29 -9.00 13.34 17.46
N LYS A 30 -9.28 14.58 17.07
CA LYS A 30 -10.62 15.19 17.10
C LYS A 30 -11.57 14.48 16.12
N VAL A 31 -11.14 14.29 14.90
CA VAL A 31 -11.91 13.59 13.86
C VAL A 31 -12.16 12.14 14.26
N TRP A 32 -11.15 11.46 14.80
CA TRP A 32 -11.27 10.09 15.25
C TRP A 32 -12.13 9.89 16.51
N SER A 33 -12.08 10.82 17.46
CA SER A 33 -12.93 10.73 18.65
C SER A 33 -14.43 10.78 18.32
N PHE A 34 -14.81 11.50 17.26
CA PHE A 34 -16.17 11.52 16.77
C PHE A 34 -16.60 10.17 16.15
N CYS A 35 -15.67 9.44 15.59
CA CYS A 35 -15.91 8.08 15.09
C CYS A 35 -16.46 7.15 16.19
N THR A 36 -15.90 7.25 17.40
CA THR A 36 -16.37 6.46 18.56
C THR A 36 -17.83 6.76 18.89
N THR A 37 -18.24 8.03 18.79
CA THR A 37 -19.66 8.43 19.00
C THR A 37 -20.61 7.82 17.96
N LEU A 38 -20.19 7.73 16.70
CA LEU A 38 -21.01 7.13 15.63
C LEU A 38 -21.02 5.60 15.70
N ARG A 39 -19.98 4.99 16.24
CA ARG A 39 -19.92 3.53 16.43
C ARG A 39 -21.01 3.03 17.38
N ASP A 40 -21.36 3.80 18.39
CA ASP A 40 -22.46 3.47 19.32
C ASP A 40 -23.81 3.40 18.60
N ASP A 41 -23.94 4.04 17.43
CA ASP A 41 -25.12 3.95 16.55
C ASP A 41 -24.99 2.83 15.49
N GLY A 42 -23.96 1.99 15.56
CA GLY A 42 -23.73 0.91 14.61
C GLY A 42 -22.97 1.30 13.33
N VAL A 43 -22.44 2.52 13.24
CA VAL A 43 -21.61 2.95 12.11
C VAL A 43 -20.19 2.41 12.30
N GLY A 44 -19.78 1.49 11.44
CA GLY A 44 -18.42 0.91 11.46
C GLY A 44 -17.34 1.96 11.11
N TYR A 45 -16.09 1.67 11.49
CA TYR A 45 -14.96 2.57 11.18
C TYR A 45 -14.78 2.80 9.67
N GLY A 46 -14.97 1.76 8.85
CA GLY A 46 -14.90 1.87 7.40
C GLY A 46 -16.00 2.77 6.83
N ASP A 47 -17.25 2.61 7.31
CA ASP A 47 -18.37 3.46 6.92
C ASP A 47 -18.16 4.92 7.34
N TYR A 48 -17.64 5.15 8.56
CA TYR A 48 -17.31 6.49 9.03
C TYR A 48 -16.24 7.16 8.13
N LEU A 49 -15.17 6.45 7.84
CA LEU A 49 -14.11 6.97 6.97
C LEU A 49 -14.62 7.28 5.57
N GLU A 50 -15.54 6.47 5.07
CA GLU A 50 -16.21 6.72 3.80
C GLU A 50 -17.05 8.00 3.83
N GLN A 51 -17.88 8.21 4.87
CA GLN A 51 -18.67 9.44 5.04
C GLN A 51 -17.78 10.68 5.17
N LEU A 52 -16.72 10.57 5.97
CA LEU A 52 -15.75 11.64 6.14
C LEU A 52 -15.06 11.98 4.79
N THR A 53 -14.76 10.98 3.98
CA THR A 53 -14.16 11.15 2.64
C THR A 53 -15.05 11.98 1.74
N TYR A 54 -16.37 11.71 1.70
CA TYR A 54 -17.33 12.51 0.92
C TYR A 54 -17.36 13.97 1.38
N LEU A 55 -17.43 14.19 2.68
CA LEU A 55 -17.52 15.53 3.24
C LEU A 55 -16.25 16.35 3.06
N ILE A 56 -15.08 15.76 3.28
CA ILE A 56 -13.79 16.42 3.02
C ILE A 56 -13.66 16.79 1.54
N PHE A 57 -14.04 15.86 0.64
CA PHE A 57 -13.98 16.13 -0.79
C PHE A 57 -14.86 17.31 -1.21
N LEU A 58 -16.12 17.34 -0.74
CA LEU A 58 -17.06 18.44 -1.02
C LEU A 58 -16.55 19.77 -0.45
N LYS A 59 -16.01 19.76 0.77
CA LYS A 59 -15.43 20.93 1.41
C LYS A 59 -14.24 21.49 0.63
N MET A 60 -13.31 20.60 0.22
CA MET A 60 -12.15 21.01 -0.59
C MET A 60 -12.57 21.52 -1.97
N ALA A 61 -13.56 20.90 -2.61
CA ALA A 61 -14.10 21.36 -3.87
C ALA A 61 -14.66 22.80 -3.76
N ASP A 62 -15.40 23.08 -2.68
CA ASP A 62 -15.89 24.42 -2.37
C ASP A 62 -14.74 25.42 -2.13
N GLU A 63 -13.72 25.05 -1.38
CA GLU A 63 -12.53 25.89 -1.16
C GLU A 63 -11.79 26.17 -2.46
N TYR A 64 -11.60 25.17 -3.34
CA TYR A 64 -10.99 25.37 -4.65
C TYR A 64 -11.82 26.24 -5.60
N ALA A 65 -13.15 26.24 -5.48
CA ALA A 65 -14.04 27.08 -6.28
C ALA A 65 -13.94 28.57 -5.91
N ARG A 66 -13.46 28.90 -4.73
CA ARG A 66 -13.35 30.29 -4.22
C ARG A 66 -12.00 30.94 -4.57
N PRO A 67 -11.93 32.31 -4.54
CA PRO A 67 -10.64 33.00 -4.59
C PRO A 67 -9.70 32.54 -3.45
N PRO A 68 -8.39 32.48 -3.67
CA PRO A 68 -7.68 32.87 -4.88
C PRO A 68 -7.66 31.78 -5.99
N TYR A 69 -8.16 30.56 -5.73
CA TYR A 69 -8.03 29.43 -6.65
C TYR A 69 -8.99 29.52 -7.83
N SER A 70 -10.26 29.87 -7.59
CA SER A 70 -11.33 30.05 -8.62
C SER A 70 -11.37 28.92 -9.66
N ARG A 71 -11.18 27.66 -9.21
CA ARG A 71 -11.17 26.47 -10.09
C ARG A 71 -12.60 26.05 -10.41
N LYS A 72 -12.80 25.55 -11.63
CA LYS A 72 -14.05 24.85 -11.99
C LYS A 72 -13.98 23.43 -11.39
N VAL A 73 -14.89 23.08 -10.51
CA VAL A 73 -14.90 21.79 -9.79
C VAL A 73 -16.00 20.84 -10.29
N GLY A 74 -16.82 21.27 -11.27
CA GLY A 74 -17.85 20.42 -11.86
C GLY A 74 -19.01 20.03 -10.95
N ILE A 75 -19.08 20.57 -9.71
CA ILE A 75 -20.16 20.34 -8.75
C ILE A 75 -21.22 21.44 -8.95
N PRO A 76 -22.50 21.09 -9.26
CA PRO A 76 -23.59 22.05 -9.31
C PRO A 76 -23.82 22.73 -7.96
N ALA A 77 -24.23 24.01 -7.97
CA ALA A 77 -24.44 24.80 -6.74
C ALA A 77 -25.53 24.19 -5.80
N GLU A 78 -26.50 23.49 -6.38
CA GLU A 78 -27.52 22.78 -5.61
C GLU A 78 -27.00 21.56 -4.86
N TYR A 79 -25.78 21.07 -5.16
CA TYR A 79 -25.16 19.89 -4.54
C TYR A 79 -23.79 20.17 -3.93
N ASP A 80 -23.43 21.45 -3.80
CA ASP A 80 -22.15 21.86 -3.26
C ASP A 80 -22.10 21.84 -1.73
N TRP A 81 -20.96 22.19 -1.17
CA TRP A 81 -20.75 22.28 0.28
C TRP A 81 -21.69 23.29 0.96
N GLN A 82 -21.99 24.41 0.30
CA GLN A 82 -22.85 25.45 0.88
C GLN A 82 -24.28 24.99 0.98
N SER A 83 -24.77 24.20 0.02
CA SER A 83 -26.11 23.63 0.04
C SER A 83 -26.33 22.68 1.24
N LEU A 84 -25.28 21.94 1.65
CA LEU A 84 -25.33 21.08 2.84
C LEU A 84 -25.30 21.89 4.14
N LYS A 85 -24.50 22.95 4.17
CA LYS A 85 -24.19 23.69 5.38
C LYS A 85 -25.37 24.51 5.93
N VAL A 86 -26.30 24.91 5.06
CA VAL A 86 -27.45 25.73 5.43
C VAL A 86 -28.63 24.91 5.97
N LEU A 87 -28.65 23.59 5.73
CA LEU A 87 -29.74 22.71 6.12
C LEU A 87 -29.53 22.09 7.51
N ARG A 88 -30.64 21.66 8.14
CA ARG A 88 -30.63 20.99 9.45
C ARG A 88 -31.73 19.91 9.49
N GLY A 89 -31.59 19.00 10.46
CA GLY A 89 -32.61 17.96 10.72
C GLY A 89 -32.88 17.06 9.51
N ALA A 90 -34.11 16.66 9.34
CA ALA A 90 -34.51 15.75 8.25
C ALA A 90 -34.25 16.31 6.84
N GLU A 91 -34.34 17.63 6.66
CA GLU A 91 -34.04 18.27 5.38
C GLU A 91 -32.58 18.08 4.99
N LEU A 92 -31.65 18.19 5.95
CA LEU A 92 -30.20 17.91 5.71
C LEU A 92 -29.98 16.45 5.30
N GLU A 93 -30.62 15.50 5.97
CA GLU A 93 -30.47 14.07 5.67
C GLU A 93 -30.92 13.76 4.24
N VAL A 94 -32.16 14.18 3.88
CA VAL A 94 -32.73 13.95 2.54
C VAL A 94 -31.86 14.61 1.47
N HIS A 95 -31.39 15.83 1.73
CA HIS A 95 -30.52 16.53 0.80
C HIS A 95 -29.16 15.86 0.63
N TYR A 96 -28.55 15.39 1.72
CA TYR A 96 -27.26 14.69 1.67
C TYR A 96 -27.35 13.40 0.85
N VAL A 97 -28.42 12.60 1.03
CA VAL A 97 -28.67 11.41 0.20
C VAL A 97 -28.80 11.79 -1.28
N THR A 98 -29.47 12.90 -1.57
CA THR A 98 -29.61 13.41 -2.96
C THR A 98 -28.25 13.82 -3.53
N VAL A 99 -27.44 14.56 -2.78
CA VAL A 99 -26.06 14.96 -3.18
C VAL A 99 -25.22 13.73 -3.53
N LEU A 100 -25.19 12.73 -2.66
CA LEU A 100 -24.40 11.50 -2.89
C LEU A 100 -24.83 10.79 -4.18
N ARG A 101 -26.15 10.68 -4.43
CA ARG A 101 -26.71 10.05 -5.63
C ARG A 101 -26.37 10.82 -6.90
N GLU A 102 -26.62 12.12 -6.92
CA GLU A 102 -26.45 12.97 -8.11
C GLU A 102 -24.97 13.10 -8.51
N LEU A 103 -24.07 13.21 -7.53
CA LEU A 103 -22.63 13.25 -7.79
C LEU A 103 -22.10 11.88 -8.27
N GLY A 104 -22.65 10.78 -7.79
CA GLY A 104 -22.32 9.43 -8.27
C GLY A 104 -22.66 9.18 -9.74
N GLY A 105 -23.55 9.97 -10.35
CA GLY A 105 -23.86 9.95 -11.79
C GLY A 105 -22.93 10.77 -12.67
N LYS A 106 -21.99 11.53 -12.09
CA LYS A 106 -21.04 12.36 -12.86
C LYS A 106 -19.92 11.52 -13.48
N LYS A 107 -19.19 12.11 -14.43
CA LYS A 107 -18.00 11.50 -15.04
C LYS A 107 -16.73 11.85 -14.26
N GLY A 108 -15.62 11.19 -14.59
CA GLY A 108 -14.31 11.47 -14.03
C GLY A 108 -14.14 11.00 -12.58
N MET A 109 -13.15 11.54 -11.89
CA MET A 109 -12.83 11.22 -10.50
C MET A 109 -14.02 11.52 -9.57
N LEU A 110 -14.73 12.62 -9.79
CA LEU A 110 -15.92 12.99 -9.02
C LEU A 110 -16.96 11.86 -8.99
N GLY A 111 -17.39 11.38 -10.16
CA GLY A 111 -18.34 10.29 -10.24
C GLY A 111 -17.83 8.99 -9.62
N GLN A 112 -16.54 8.70 -9.74
CA GLN A 112 -15.96 7.49 -9.16
C GLN A 112 -15.91 7.53 -7.64
N ILE A 113 -15.60 8.69 -7.03
CA ILE A 113 -15.63 8.88 -5.57
C ILE A 113 -17.04 8.63 -5.04
N PHE A 114 -18.08 9.15 -5.71
CA PHE A 114 -19.48 9.06 -5.27
C PHE A 114 -20.24 7.87 -5.85
N THR A 115 -19.63 7.02 -6.68
CA THR A 115 -20.29 5.82 -7.24
C THR A 115 -20.86 4.93 -6.13
N LYS A 116 -22.17 4.66 -6.18
CA LYS A 116 -22.90 3.86 -5.18
C LYS A 116 -22.75 4.38 -3.74
N ALA A 117 -22.46 5.66 -3.57
CA ALA A 117 -22.36 6.30 -2.26
C ALA A 117 -23.72 6.25 -1.53
N GLN A 118 -23.67 5.95 -0.24
CA GLN A 118 -24.86 5.86 0.62
C GLN A 118 -24.62 6.63 1.92
N ASN A 119 -25.64 7.30 2.43
CA ASN A 119 -25.60 7.83 3.78
C ASN A 119 -25.63 6.68 4.80
N LYS A 120 -24.65 6.65 5.70
CA LYS A 120 -24.55 5.70 6.82
C LYS A 120 -24.81 6.35 8.18
N ILE A 121 -24.94 7.68 8.21
CA ILE A 121 -25.22 8.46 9.43
C ILE A 121 -26.71 8.72 9.49
N GLN A 122 -27.44 7.92 10.27
CA GLN A 122 -28.90 7.98 10.35
C GLN A 122 -29.41 9.15 11.22
N ASP A 123 -28.59 9.64 12.16
CA ASP A 123 -28.95 10.78 13.00
C ASP A 123 -28.55 12.10 12.32
N PRO A 124 -29.52 12.92 11.88
CA PRO A 124 -29.22 14.21 11.24
C PRO A 124 -28.44 15.19 12.13
N ALA A 125 -28.56 15.11 13.46
CA ALA A 125 -27.80 15.96 14.37
C ALA A 125 -26.31 15.57 14.37
N LYS A 126 -26.00 14.28 14.30
CA LYS A 126 -24.63 13.78 14.17
C LYS A 126 -24.04 14.11 12.80
N LEU A 127 -24.82 14.01 11.72
CA LEU A 127 -24.40 14.45 10.39
C LEU A 127 -24.08 15.94 10.37
N SER A 128 -24.95 16.78 10.96
CA SER A 128 -24.71 18.23 11.09
C SER A 128 -23.41 18.49 11.86
N ARG A 129 -23.18 17.78 12.96
CA ARG A 129 -21.96 17.92 13.76
C ARG A 129 -20.69 17.52 13.01
N LEU A 130 -20.75 16.47 12.19
CA LEU A 130 -19.63 16.07 11.33
C LEU A 130 -19.35 17.12 10.26
N ILE A 131 -20.37 17.69 9.65
CA ILE A 131 -20.26 18.80 8.69
C ILE A 131 -19.59 20.02 9.35
N GLU A 132 -20.03 20.42 10.54
CA GLU A 132 -19.42 21.53 11.29
C GLU A 132 -17.95 21.28 11.61
N MET A 133 -17.60 20.05 11.96
CA MET A 133 -16.23 19.69 12.27
C MET A 133 -15.31 19.75 11.02
N VAL A 134 -15.80 19.29 9.87
CA VAL A 134 -15.08 19.38 8.59
C VAL A 134 -14.98 20.84 8.15
N ASP A 135 -16.05 21.64 8.32
CA ASP A 135 -16.08 23.07 7.96
C ASP A 135 -15.13 23.92 8.77
N GLY A 136 -14.88 23.55 10.02
CA GLY A 136 -13.94 24.25 10.92
C GLY A 136 -12.46 24.06 10.56
N THR A 137 -12.16 23.37 9.48
CA THR A 137 -10.79 23.10 8.99
C THR A 137 -10.65 23.67 7.58
N ASP A 138 -9.58 24.41 7.32
CA ASP A 138 -9.24 24.89 5.97
C ASP A 138 -8.30 23.87 5.29
N TRP A 139 -8.90 23.02 4.48
CA TRP A 139 -8.22 21.87 3.88
C TRP A 139 -7.30 22.25 2.71
N VAL A 140 -7.63 23.30 1.97
CA VAL A 140 -6.87 23.67 0.76
C VAL A 140 -5.63 24.48 1.09
N THR A 141 -5.70 25.41 2.07
CA THR A 141 -4.54 26.20 2.51
C THR A 141 -3.54 25.37 3.32
N MET A 142 -4.03 24.31 3.96
CA MET A 142 -3.20 23.29 4.58
C MET A 142 -2.29 22.67 3.51
N GLY A 143 -0.99 22.57 3.75
CA GLY A 143 -0.04 21.94 2.83
C GLY A 143 -0.48 20.52 2.44
N ALA A 144 -0.16 20.10 1.22
CA ALA A 144 -0.52 18.77 0.72
C ALA A 144 -0.05 17.66 1.66
N ASP A 145 1.17 17.80 2.19
CA ASP A 145 1.76 16.83 3.11
C ASP A 145 0.94 16.70 4.40
N VAL A 146 0.49 17.82 4.99
CA VAL A 146 -0.26 17.80 6.26
C VAL A 146 -1.64 17.16 6.11
N LYS A 147 -2.41 17.52 5.08
CA LYS A 147 -3.74 16.92 4.84
C LYS A 147 -3.66 15.46 4.41
N GLY A 148 -2.64 15.12 3.65
CA GLY A 148 -2.32 13.76 3.30
C GLY A 148 -2.03 12.93 4.54
N ASP A 149 -1.14 13.40 5.42
CA ASP A 149 -0.81 12.75 6.69
C ASP A 149 -2.03 12.55 7.59
N ILE A 150 -2.94 13.53 7.66
CA ILE A 150 -4.20 13.39 8.42
C ILE A 150 -5.00 12.19 7.87
N TYR A 151 -5.21 12.16 6.57
CA TYR A 151 -6.03 11.14 5.94
C TYR A 151 -5.39 9.75 6.03
N GLU A 152 -4.09 9.67 5.81
CA GLU A 152 -3.35 8.41 5.95
C GLU A 152 -3.36 7.87 7.39
N ASN A 153 -3.23 8.74 8.41
CA ASN A 153 -3.38 8.31 9.80
C ASN A 153 -4.79 7.76 10.09
N LEU A 154 -5.83 8.31 9.43
CA LEU A 154 -7.19 7.77 9.54
C LEU A 154 -7.32 6.40 8.85
N LEU A 155 -6.69 6.24 7.68
CA LEU A 155 -6.61 4.95 6.97
C LEU A 155 -5.89 3.89 7.80
N GLU A 156 -4.77 4.25 8.42
CA GLU A 156 -3.99 3.36 9.28
C GLU A 156 -4.81 2.89 10.50
N ARG A 157 -5.48 3.80 11.18
CA ARG A 157 -6.38 3.46 12.31
C ARG A 157 -7.55 2.58 11.86
N ASN A 158 -8.11 2.81 10.67
CA ASN A 158 -9.13 1.92 10.11
C ASN A 158 -8.58 0.52 9.81
N ALA A 159 -7.33 0.42 9.36
CA ALA A 159 -6.67 -0.85 9.13
C ALA A 159 -6.36 -1.63 10.43
N GLU A 160 -6.10 -0.92 11.55
CA GLU A 160 -5.92 -1.51 12.88
C GLU A 160 -7.21 -2.15 13.43
N ASP A 161 -8.38 -1.74 12.94
CA ASP A 161 -9.64 -2.36 13.32
C ASP A 161 -9.83 -3.70 12.57
N THR A 162 -9.26 -4.74 13.17
CA THR A 162 -9.25 -6.11 12.62
C THR A 162 -10.64 -6.70 12.36
N LYS A 163 -11.69 -6.17 12.98
CA LYS A 163 -13.07 -6.64 12.80
C LYS A 163 -13.64 -6.26 11.43
N SER A 164 -13.10 -5.24 10.78
CA SER A 164 -13.53 -4.79 9.45
C SER A 164 -12.90 -5.59 8.31
N GLY A 165 -11.85 -6.39 8.55
CA GLY A 165 -11.06 -7.05 7.51
C GLY A 165 -10.23 -6.08 6.65
N ALA A 166 -10.32 -4.78 6.89
CA ALA A 166 -9.64 -3.74 6.09
C ALA A 166 -8.11 -3.79 6.23
N GLY A 167 -7.61 -4.27 7.37
CA GLY A 167 -6.18 -4.38 7.64
C GLY A 167 -5.42 -5.39 6.78
N GLN A 168 -6.11 -6.35 6.16
CA GLN A 168 -5.48 -7.40 5.34
C GLN A 168 -4.67 -6.85 4.17
N TYR A 169 -4.99 -5.63 3.71
CA TYR A 169 -4.45 -5.04 2.49
C TYR A 169 -3.52 -3.85 2.76
N PHE A 170 -3.29 -3.52 4.02
CA PHE A 170 -2.45 -2.38 4.38
C PHE A 170 -0.98 -2.80 4.46
N THR A 171 -0.15 -2.15 3.66
CA THR A 171 1.30 -2.38 3.66
C THR A 171 1.98 -1.37 4.58
N PRO A 172 2.85 -1.80 5.52
CA PRO A 172 3.56 -0.87 6.41
C PRO A 172 4.33 0.19 5.63
N ARG A 173 4.16 1.47 5.99
CA ARG A 173 4.81 2.59 5.30
C ARG A 173 6.33 2.50 5.29
N ALA A 174 6.92 1.99 6.36
CA ALA A 174 8.36 1.75 6.44
C ALA A 174 8.85 0.80 5.34
N LEU A 175 8.09 -0.26 5.07
CA LEU A 175 8.38 -1.21 4.00
C LEU A 175 8.21 -0.57 2.62
N ILE A 176 7.09 0.13 2.40
CA ILE A 176 6.81 0.85 1.15
C ILE A 176 7.97 1.81 0.83
N ARG A 177 8.37 2.61 1.81
CA ARG A 177 9.48 3.56 1.66
C ARG A 177 10.80 2.85 1.30
N ALA A 178 11.15 1.76 1.98
CA ALA A 178 12.35 0.99 1.67
C ALA A 178 12.31 0.43 0.24
N MET A 179 11.15 -0.09 -0.22
CA MET A 179 10.99 -0.57 -1.58
C MET A 179 11.17 0.55 -2.62
N VAL A 180 10.59 1.73 -2.38
CA VAL A 180 10.75 2.91 -3.26
C VAL A 180 12.20 3.39 -3.29
N GLU A 181 12.88 3.47 -2.13
CA GLU A 181 14.29 3.88 -2.07
C GLU A 181 15.22 2.88 -2.78
N CYS A 182 14.89 1.58 -2.75
CA CYS A 182 15.64 0.56 -3.50
C CYS A 182 15.42 0.68 -5.02
N LEU A 183 14.18 0.85 -5.49
CA LEU A 183 13.89 0.97 -6.91
C LEU A 183 14.32 2.32 -7.49
N ARG A 184 14.31 3.39 -6.70
CA ARG A 184 14.65 4.76 -7.12
C ARG A 184 13.95 5.16 -8.43
N PRO A 185 12.64 5.32 -8.44
CA PRO A 185 11.96 5.78 -9.64
C PRO A 185 12.49 7.14 -10.08
N GLU A 186 12.45 7.38 -11.39
CA GLU A 186 12.97 8.59 -12.03
C GLU A 186 11.83 9.48 -12.49
N PRO A 187 12.01 10.83 -12.52
CA PRO A 187 11.03 11.73 -13.09
C PRO A 187 10.73 11.41 -14.56
N GLY A 188 9.48 11.58 -14.96
CA GLY A 188 9.05 11.31 -16.35
C GLY A 188 8.85 9.83 -16.67
N LYS A 189 8.92 8.95 -15.68
CA LYS A 189 8.70 7.51 -15.80
C LYS A 189 7.35 7.11 -15.19
N THR A 190 6.82 5.98 -15.65
CA THR A 190 5.52 5.45 -15.23
C THR A 190 5.69 4.41 -14.12
N ILE A 191 4.77 4.45 -13.16
CA ILE A 191 4.72 3.54 -12.01
C ILE A 191 3.35 2.88 -11.97
N ALA A 192 3.30 1.55 -11.87
CA ALA A 192 2.05 0.81 -11.77
C ALA A 192 1.95 -0.02 -10.50
N ASP A 193 0.71 -0.21 -10.05
CA ASP A 193 0.33 -1.17 -9.01
C ASP A 193 -0.98 -1.86 -9.40
N PRO A 194 -0.94 -3.16 -9.74
CA PRO A 194 -2.13 -3.91 -10.16
C PRO A 194 -3.08 -4.27 -9.02
N ALA A 195 -2.76 -3.92 -7.78
CA ALA A 195 -3.58 -4.14 -6.59
C ALA A 195 -3.35 -2.99 -5.59
N CYS A 196 -3.58 -1.74 -6.04
CA CYS A 196 -3.06 -0.55 -5.37
C CYS A 196 -3.67 -0.24 -4.00
N GLY A 197 -4.74 -0.94 -3.61
CA GLY A 197 -5.35 -0.73 -2.31
C GLY A 197 -5.72 0.73 -2.08
N THR A 198 -5.23 1.34 -1.01
CA THR A 198 -5.42 2.76 -0.70
C THR A 198 -4.38 3.69 -1.33
N GLY A 199 -3.52 3.19 -2.22
CA GLY A 199 -2.54 3.97 -2.97
C GLY A 199 -1.21 4.24 -2.26
N GLY A 200 -0.88 3.50 -1.21
CA GLY A 200 0.31 3.75 -0.39
C GLY A 200 1.62 3.78 -1.20
N PHE A 201 1.79 2.91 -2.19
CA PHE A 201 2.97 2.93 -3.07
C PHE A 201 3.04 4.19 -3.95
N PHE A 202 1.89 4.67 -4.43
CA PHE A 202 1.84 5.90 -5.24
C PHE A 202 2.26 7.12 -4.43
N LEU A 203 1.80 7.21 -3.19
CA LEU A 203 2.14 8.34 -2.32
C LEU A 203 3.62 8.35 -1.97
N ALA A 204 4.17 7.22 -1.53
CA ALA A 204 5.59 7.14 -1.22
C ALA A 204 6.48 7.41 -2.45
N ALA A 205 6.07 6.96 -3.63
CA ALA A 205 6.79 7.27 -4.87
C ALA A 205 6.62 8.73 -5.27
N TYR A 206 5.45 9.34 -5.03
CA TYR A 206 5.23 10.77 -5.23
C TYR A 206 6.15 11.60 -4.33
N ASP A 207 6.22 11.30 -3.04
CA ASP A 207 7.10 11.99 -2.08
C ASP A 207 8.58 11.85 -2.46
N PHE A 208 8.97 10.65 -2.92
CA PHE A 208 10.33 10.42 -3.41
C PHE A 208 10.67 11.25 -4.65
N LEU A 209 9.72 11.42 -5.57
CA LEU A 209 9.88 12.12 -6.84
C LEU A 209 9.66 13.63 -6.74
N ASN A 210 8.77 14.11 -5.87
CA ASN A 210 8.36 15.51 -5.76
C ASN A 210 9.46 16.38 -5.14
N LYS A 211 10.41 16.78 -5.97
CA LYS A 211 11.56 17.59 -5.57
C LYS A 211 11.48 18.99 -6.16
N PRO A 212 12.04 20.01 -5.47
CA PRO A 212 12.08 21.38 -5.97
C PRO A 212 12.77 21.53 -7.35
N SER A 213 13.68 20.59 -7.67
CA SER A 213 14.43 20.59 -8.93
C SER A 213 13.63 20.20 -10.17
N LEU A 214 12.40 19.68 -10.01
CA LEU A 214 11.56 19.31 -11.13
C LEU A 214 11.14 20.54 -11.95
N ASN A 215 11.27 20.45 -13.26
CA ASN A 215 10.73 21.46 -14.18
C ASN A 215 9.19 21.34 -14.31
N LYS A 216 8.56 22.30 -15.00
CA LYS A 216 7.10 22.36 -15.13
C LYS A 216 6.52 21.10 -15.81
N LYS A 217 7.17 20.58 -16.85
CA LYS A 217 6.71 19.38 -17.57
C LYS A 217 6.80 18.12 -16.71
N GLU A 218 7.87 17.98 -15.93
CA GLU A 218 8.04 16.86 -15.00
C GLU A 218 7.02 16.92 -13.87
N LYS A 219 6.72 18.10 -13.33
CA LYS A 219 5.66 18.27 -12.31
C LYS A 219 4.29 17.93 -12.86
N ASP A 220 3.98 18.34 -14.07
CA ASP A 220 2.73 18.01 -14.74
C ASP A 220 2.62 16.50 -14.98
N PHE A 221 3.68 15.87 -15.48
CA PHE A 221 3.71 14.42 -15.68
C PHE A 221 3.61 13.65 -14.35
N LEU A 222 4.29 14.11 -13.29
CA LEU A 222 4.20 13.51 -11.96
C LEU A 222 2.76 13.51 -11.45
N LYS A 223 2.02 14.60 -11.73
CA LYS A 223 0.63 14.76 -11.31
C LYS A 223 -0.35 13.91 -12.12
N HIS A 224 -0.16 13.77 -13.43
CA HIS A 224 -1.18 13.23 -14.34
C HIS A 224 -0.80 11.95 -15.07
N GLY A 225 0.50 11.69 -15.26
CA GLY A 225 0.98 10.61 -16.13
C GLY A 225 1.81 9.53 -15.46
N THR A 226 2.24 9.73 -14.21
CA THR A 226 3.16 8.81 -13.54
C THR A 226 2.47 7.55 -13.00
N PHE A 227 1.30 7.68 -12.38
CA PHE A 227 0.70 6.62 -11.57
C PHE A 227 -0.46 5.92 -12.29
N HIS A 228 -0.45 4.58 -12.26
CA HIS A 228 -1.47 3.72 -12.87
C HIS A 228 -1.79 2.57 -11.94
N GLY A 229 -3.05 2.39 -11.58
CA GLY A 229 -3.47 1.35 -10.63
C GLY A 229 -4.68 0.56 -11.03
N ASN A 230 -4.84 -0.61 -10.40
CA ASN A 230 -6.08 -1.36 -10.40
C ASN A 230 -6.52 -1.60 -8.96
N GLU A 231 -7.81 -1.37 -8.68
CA GLU A 231 -8.44 -1.72 -7.41
C GLU A 231 -9.90 -2.10 -7.66
N ILE A 232 -10.22 -3.38 -7.43
CA ILE A 232 -11.55 -3.94 -7.71
C ILE A 232 -12.57 -3.62 -6.62
N VAL A 233 -12.12 -3.41 -5.38
CA VAL A 233 -12.98 -3.10 -4.26
C VAL A 233 -13.35 -1.61 -4.31
N ALA A 234 -14.62 -1.33 -4.61
CA ALA A 234 -15.09 0.04 -4.85
C ALA A 234 -14.78 1.01 -3.69
N ASN A 235 -14.96 0.57 -2.45
CA ASN A 235 -14.67 1.40 -1.27
C ASN A 235 -13.17 1.69 -1.13
N THR A 236 -12.33 0.68 -1.28
CA THR A 236 -10.87 0.84 -1.23
C THR A 236 -10.37 1.75 -2.35
N ARG A 237 -10.90 1.59 -3.58
CA ARG A 237 -10.58 2.46 -4.71
C ARG A 237 -10.95 3.92 -4.44
N ARG A 238 -12.13 4.18 -3.84
CA ARG A 238 -12.55 5.51 -3.42
C ARG A 238 -11.57 6.15 -2.46
N LEU A 239 -11.12 5.38 -1.45
CA LEU A 239 -10.11 5.83 -0.50
C LEU A 239 -8.77 6.12 -1.20
N CYS A 240 -8.37 5.30 -2.16
CA CYS A 240 -7.19 5.54 -2.99
C CYS A 240 -7.28 6.85 -3.77
N LEU A 241 -8.38 7.07 -4.48
CA LEU A 241 -8.58 8.30 -5.26
C LEU A 241 -8.57 9.55 -4.37
N MET A 242 -9.21 9.48 -3.21
CA MET A 242 -9.17 10.57 -2.26
C MET A 242 -7.77 10.82 -1.71
N ASN A 243 -7.06 9.76 -1.38
CA ASN A 243 -5.69 9.83 -0.88
C ASN A 243 -4.76 10.48 -1.92
N MET A 244 -4.85 10.04 -3.18
CA MET A 244 -4.11 10.64 -4.30
C MET A 244 -4.45 12.12 -4.47
N PHE A 245 -5.75 12.46 -4.45
CA PHE A 245 -6.22 13.83 -4.58
C PHE A 245 -5.68 14.76 -3.47
N LEU A 246 -5.67 14.30 -2.22
CA LEU A 246 -5.13 15.02 -1.08
C LEU A 246 -3.62 15.30 -1.23
N HIS A 247 -2.90 14.40 -1.89
CA HIS A 247 -1.48 14.55 -2.22
C HIS A 247 -1.22 15.29 -3.55
N ASN A 248 -2.25 15.92 -4.12
CA ASN A 248 -2.17 16.66 -5.37
C ASN A 248 -1.82 15.80 -6.60
N ILE A 249 -2.24 14.52 -6.59
CA ILE A 249 -2.15 13.60 -7.73
C ILE A 249 -3.52 13.53 -8.41
N GLY A 250 -3.57 13.83 -9.71
CA GLY A 250 -4.81 13.91 -10.50
C GLY A 250 -5.57 15.24 -10.33
N GLU A 251 -6.74 15.33 -10.96
CA GLU A 251 -7.66 16.49 -10.94
C GLU A 251 -9.09 16.00 -10.66
N ILE A 252 -9.92 16.87 -10.05
CA ILE A 252 -11.33 16.56 -9.70
C ILE A 252 -12.16 16.16 -10.92
N ASP A 253 -12.00 16.89 -12.02
CA ASP A 253 -12.71 16.72 -13.29
C ASP A 253 -11.94 15.84 -14.30
N GLY A 254 -10.73 15.36 -13.90
CA GLY A 254 -9.88 14.52 -14.73
C GLY A 254 -10.28 13.04 -14.70
N ASP A 255 -9.73 12.29 -15.63
CA ASP A 255 -9.86 10.83 -15.64
C ASP A 255 -9.07 10.22 -14.47
N SER A 256 -9.60 9.11 -13.95
CA SER A 256 -8.94 8.37 -12.89
C SER A 256 -7.80 7.50 -13.45
N SER A 257 -6.66 7.56 -12.79
CA SER A 257 -5.54 6.65 -13.05
C SER A 257 -5.71 5.27 -12.38
N VAL A 258 -6.80 5.05 -11.63
CA VAL A 258 -7.09 3.79 -10.94
C VAL A 258 -8.30 3.11 -11.57
N SER A 259 -8.04 2.00 -12.27
CA SER A 259 -9.06 1.18 -12.94
C SER A 259 -9.84 0.31 -11.94
N PRO A 260 -11.17 0.16 -12.12
CA PRO A 260 -11.99 -0.77 -11.33
C PRO A 260 -11.87 -2.24 -11.76
N ASN A 261 -11.16 -2.51 -12.85
CA ASN A 261 -11.13 -3.83 -13.46
C ASN A 261 -10.16 -4.76 -12.73
N ASP A 262 -10.46 -6.07 -12.77
CA ASP A 262 -9.53 -7.09 -12.31
C ASP A 262 -8.30 -7.10 -13.22
N ALA A 263 -7.13 -6.79 -12.64
CA ALA A 263 -5.87 -6.73 -13.34
C ALA A 263 -5.47 -8.08 -13.99
N LEU A 264 -5.93 -9.20 -13.43
CA LEU A 264 -5.58 -10.54 -13.91
C LEU A 264 -6.37 -11.00 -15.14
N VAL A 265 -7.55 -10.41 -15.39
CA VAL A 265 -8.46 -10.84 -16.48
C VAL A 265 -7.90 -10.53 -17.87
N ALA A 266 -7.28 -9.36 -18.03
CA ALA A 266 -6.74 -8.95 -19.32
C ALA A 266 -5.32 -8.41 -19.20
N GLY A 267 -4.45 -8.81 -20.13
CA GLY A 267 -3.19 -8.09 -20.35
C GLY A 267 -3.53 -6.69 -20.87
N GLY A 268 -3.27 -5.66 -20.06
CA GLY A 268 -3.75 -4.31 -20.31
C GLY A 268 -3.10 -3.58 -21.49
N GLY A 269 -2.25 -4.23 -22.27
CA GLY A 269 -1.55 -3.63 -23.44
C GLY A 269 -0.58 -2.49 -23.09
N MET A 270 -0.68 -1.91 -21.89
CA MET A 270 0.24 -0.88 -21.39
C MET A 270 1.40 -1.52 -20.63
N THR A 271 2.60 -0.97 -20.83
CA THR A 271 3.78 -1.37 -20.07
C THR A 271 4.36 -0.18 -19.32
N PHE A 272 4.97 -0.46 -18.17
CA PHE A 272 5.41 0.54 -17.21
C PHE A 272 6.91 0.44 -16.92
N ASP A 273 7.50 1.54 -16.51
CA ASP A 273 8.91 1.60 -16.13
C ASP A 273 9.14 0.94 -14.77
N TYR A 274 8.18 1.08 -13.85
CA TYR A 274 8.24 0.50 -12.50
C TYR A 274 6.91 -0.15 -12.12
N VAL A 275 6.99 -1.26 -11.39
CA VAL A 275 5.85 -1.87 -10.69
C VAL A 275 6.20 -2.06 -9.22
N LEU A 276 5.38 -1.49 -8.34
CA LEU A 276 5.45 -1.63 -6.90
C LEU A 276 4.13 -2.23 -6.44
N ALA A 277 4.12 -3.38 -5.81
CA ALA A 277 2.87 -4.03 -5.47
C ALA A 277 2.96 -4.89 -4.20
N ASN A 278 1.85 -4.93 -3.47
CA ASN A 278 1.56 -5.92 -2.45
C ASN A 278 0.23 -6.60 -2.80
N PRO A 279 0.25 -7.62 -3.69
CA PRO A 279 -0.96 -8.31 -4.09
C PRO A 279 -1.65 -9.04 -2.92
N PRO A 280 -2.98 -9.26 -2.98
CA PRO A 280 -3.70 -9.91 -1.90
C PRO A 280 -3.20 -11.34 -1.62
N PHE A 281 -3.06 -11.70 -0.33
CA PHE A 281 -2.53 -12.99 0.14
C PHE A 281 -3.59 -14.11 0.15
N GLY A 282 -4.33 -14.32 -0.92
CA GLY A 282 -5.27 -15.45 -1.04
C GLY A 282 -4.72 -16.51 -1.99
N LYS A 283 -4.76 -17.79 -1.63
CA LYS A 283 -4.22 -18.86 -2.48
C LYS A 283 -5.02 -19.06 -3.76
N LYS A 284 -6.35 -18.98 -3.69
CA LYS A 284 -7.22 -19.29 -4.83
C LYS A 284 -8.07 -18.11 -5.25
N SER A 285 -8.17 -17.89 -6.55
CA SER A 285 -9.24 -17.10 -7.12
C SER A 285 -10.46 -18.03 -7.26
N SER A 286 -11.57 -17.71 -6.63
CA SER A 286 -12.82 -18.47 -6.75
C SER A 286 -13.98 -17.55 -7.08
N MET A 287 -14.90 -18.03 -7.90
CA MET A 287 -16.18 -17.40 -8.16
C MET A 287 -17.24 -18.20 -7.44
N SER A 288 -18.04 -17.57 -6.58
CA SER A 288 -19.19 -18.21 -5.96
C SER A 288 -20.42 -17.95 -6.83
N PHE A 289 -21.14 -18.99 -7.20
CA PHE A 289 -22.44 -18.87 -7.82
C PHE A 289 -23.44 -19.76 -7.09
N THR A 290 -24.71 -19.40 -7.19
CA THR A 290 -25.78 -20.23 -6.63
C THR A 290 -26.23 -21.17 -7.74
N ASN A 291 -26.15 -22.49 -7.53
CA ASN A 291 -26.62 -23.49 -8.45
C ASN A 291 -28.18 -23.51 -8.51
N GLU A 292 -28.73 -24.30 -9.41
CA GLU A 292 -30.19 -24.43 -9.59
C GLU A 292 -30.90 -24.97 -8.33
N GLU A 293 -30.16 -25.62 -7.42
CA GLU A 293 -30.68 -26.17 -6.16
C GLU A 293 -30.61 -25.16 -5.00
N GLY A 294 -30.09 -23.93 -5.25
CA GLY A 294 -29.98 -22.86 -4.27
C GLY A 294 -28.74 -22.96 -3.36
N GLU A 295 -27.83 -23.89 -3.64
CA GLU A 295 -26.57 -24.05 -2.92
C GLU A 295 -25.49 -23.14 -3.50
N GLN A 296 -24.60 -22.64 -2.62
CA GLN A 296 -23.43 -21.86 -3.05
C GLN A 296 -22.30 -22.80 -3.48
N GLU A 297 -22.05 -22.86 -4.76
CA GLU A 297 -20.87 -23.51 -5.33
C GLU A 297 -19.73 -22.52 -5.54
N LYS A 298 -18.49 -22.99 -5.38
CA LYS A 298 -17.27 -22.22 -5.65
C LYS A 298 -16.48 -22.91 -6.75
N ASP A 299 -16.36 -22.24 -7.87
CA ASP A 299 -15.43 -22.65 -8.92
C ASP A 299 -14.08 -21.95 -8.77
N ASP A 300 -13.00 -22.71 -8.87
CA ASP A 300 -11.65 -22.17 -8.92
C ASP A 300 -11.45 -21.37 -10.22
N LEU A 301 -11.32 -20.06 -10.11
CA LEU A 301 -11.10 -19.20 -11.26
C LEU A 301 -9.65 -19.35 -11.74
N THR A 302 -9.48 -19.93 -12.89
CA THR A 302 -8.19 -20.11 -13.56
C THR A 302 -8.02 -19.09 -14.67
N TYR A 303 -6.97 -18.29 -14.61
CA TYR A 303 -6.67 -17.31 -15.65
C TYR A 303 -5.89 -17.97 -16.77
N ASN A 304 -6.56 -18.26 -17.89
CA ASN A 304 -5.93 -18.81 -19.10
C ASN A 304 -5.44 -17.67 -19.99
N ARG A 305 -4.22 -17.18 -19.70
CA ARG A 305 -3.56 -16.11 -20.45
C ARG A 305 -2.34 -16.64 -21.18
N GLN A 306 -2.24 -16.32 -22.48
CA GLN A 306 -1.11 -16.76 -23.32
C GLN A 306 0.24 -16.12 -22.94
N ASP A 307 0.22 -14.97 -22.27
CA ASP A 307 1.40 -14.26 -21.77
C ASP A 307 1.87 -14.74 -20.39
N PHE A 308 1.15 -15.69 -19.77
CA PHE A 308 1.55 -16.35 -18.52
C PHE A 308 2.38 -17.62 -18.81
N TRP A 309 3.34 -17.87 -17.95
CA TRP A 309 4.21 -19.07 -18.04
C TRP A 309 3.52 -20.35 -17.56
N ALA A 310 2.58 -20.22 -16.64
CA ALA A 310 1.81 -21.35 -16.11
C ALA A 310 0.36 -20.93 -15.86
N THR A 311 -0.56 -21.83 -16.19
CA THR A 311 -1.98 -21.71 -15.85
C THR A 311 -2.19 -22.24 -14.44
N THR A 312 -2.75 -21.42 -13.55
CA THR A 312 -2.99 -21.79 -12.15
C THR A 312 -4.13 -20.97 -11.55
N SER A 313 -4.82 -21.53 -10.56
CA SER A 313 -5.76 -20.81 -9.71
C SER A 313 -5.05 -20.04 -8.57
N ASN A 314 -3.75 -20.25 -8.36
CA ASN A 314 -2.99 -19.55 -7.33
C ASN A 314 -2.83 -18.06 -7.71
N LYS A 315 -3.58 -17.22 -6.99
CA LYS A 315 -3.66 -15.78 -7.23
C LYS A 315 -2.29 -15.10 -7.14
N GLN A 316 -1.45 -15.50 -6.20
CA GLN A 316 -0.15 -14.88 -5.95
C GLN A 316 0.83 -15.16 -7.10
N LEU A 317 0.85 -16.41 -7.60
CA LEU A 317 1.63 -16.77 -8.80
C LEU A 317 1.13 -16.02 -10.03
N ASN A 318 -0.19 -15.83 -10.16
CA ASN A 318 -0.77 -15.06 -11.25
C ASN A 318 -0.36 -13.59 -11.20
N PHE A 319 -0.31 -12.98 -10.01
CA PHE A 319 0.19 -11.61 -9.87
C PHE A 319 1.68 -11.47 -10.21
N VAL A 320 2.53 -12.43 -9.81
CA VAL A 320 3.96 -12.41 -10.19
C VAL A 320 4.11 -12.45 -11.72
N GLN A 321 3.38 -13.33 -12.40
CA GLN A 321 3.40 -13.42 -13.85
C GLN A 321 2.85 -12.13 -14.50
N HIS A 322 1.73 -11.63 -14.00
CA HIS A 322 1.11 -10.41 -14.50
C HIS A 322 2.04 -9.20 -14.36
N ILE A 323 2.66 -9.01 -13.19
CA ILE A 323 3.61 -7.92 -12.95
C ILE A 323 4.76 -7.96 -13.96
N ARG A 324 5.27 -9.15 -14.27
CA ARG A 324 6.29 -9.28 -15.31
C ARG A 324 5.76 -8.82 -16.69
N THR A 325 4.54 -9.16 -17.04
CA THR A 325 3.96 -8.73 -18.35
C THR A 325 3.68 -7.23 -18.41
N MET A 326 3.47 -6.58 -17.26
CA MET A 326 3.27 -5.13 -17.17
C MET A 326 4.56 -4.32 -17.34
N LEU A 327 5.74 -4.93 -17.20
CA LEU A 327 7.00 -4.20 -17.26
C LEU A 327 7.47 -3.98 -18.71
N LYS A 328 7.95 -2.79 -19.00
CA LYS A 328 8.80 -2.53 -20.16
C LYS A 328 10.03 -3.45 -20.12
N THR A 329 10.70 -3.62 -21.26
CA THR A 329 11.90 -4.49 -21.38
C THR A 329 13.00 -4.14 -20.36
N THR A 330 13.12 -2.90 -19.93
CA THR A 330 14.07 -2.46 -18.91
C THR A 330 13.38 -2.03 -17.61
N GLY A 331 12.09 -2.37 -17.47
CA GLY A 331 11.30 -2.02 -16.30
C GLY A 331 11.72 -2.82 -15.07
N ARG A 332 11.47 -2.25 -13.89
CA ARG A 332 11.88 -2.81 -12.61
C ARG A 332 10.68 -3.01 -11.68
N ALA A 333 10.68 -4.10 -10.92
CA ALA A 333 9.63 -4.39 -9.96
C ALA A 333 10.16 -4.63 -8.55
N ALA A 334 9.34 -4.28 -7.55
CA ALA A 334 9.43 -4.74 -6.18
C ALA A 334 8.06 -5.23 -5.73
N VAL A 335 7.97 -6.52 -5.40
CA VAL A 335 6.69 -7.21 -5.17
C VAL A 335 6.72 -7.95 -3.85
N VAL A 336 5.72 -7.69 -3.01
CA VAL A 336 5.52 -8.46 -1.77
C VAL A 336 4.84 -9.78 -2.11
N VAL A 337 5.42 -10.88 -1.68
CA VAL A 337 4.88 -12.23 -1.88
C VAL A 337 4.97 -13.04 -0.58
N PRO A 338 4.00 -13.94 -0.30
CA PRO A 338 4.10 -14.86 0.83
C PRO A 338 5.10 -15.99 0.54
N ASP A 339 5.49 -16.69 1.58
CA ASP A 339 6.53 -17.74 1.52
C ASP A 339 6.23 -18.84 0.50
N ASN A 340 4.98 -19.25 0.35
CA ASN A 340 4.60 -20.35 -0.57
C ASN A 340 5.03 -20.08 -2.03
N VAL A 341 5.09 -18.82 -2.46
CA VAL A 341 5.60 -18.45 -3.79
C VAL A 341 7.06 -18.86 -3.95
N LEU A 342 7.84 -18.90 -2.87
CA LEU A 342 9.26 -19.23 -2.91
C LEU A 342 9.55 -20.73 -3.05
N PHE A 343 8.62 -21.62 -2.65
CA PHE A 343 8.91 -23.06 -2.59
C PHE A 343 7.82 -23.99 -3.14
N GLU A 344 6.59 -23.52 -3.38
CA GLU A 344 5.49 -24.36 -3.85
C GLU A 344 5.86 -25.07 -5.17
N GLY A 345 5.50 -26.35 -5.30
CA GLY A 345 5.77 -27.15 -6.50
C GLY A 345 4.83 -26.84 -7.68
N GLY A 346 4.91 -27.63 -8.73
CA GLY A 346 4.03 -27.53 -9.90
C GLY A 346 4.14 -26.18 -10.61
N ALA A 347 3.01 -25.46 -10.72
CA ALA A 347 2.98 -24.13 -11.34
C ALA A 347 3.96 -23.15 -10.66
N GLY A 348 4.14 -23.24 -9.34
CA GLY A 348 5.09 -22.40 -8.60
C GLY A 348 6.53 -22.62 -9.05
N GLU A 349 6.95 -23.87 -9.23
CA GLU A 349 8.27 -24.20 -9.77
C GLU A 349 8.46 -23.63 -11.17
N THR A 350 7.48 -23.82 -12.07
CA THR A 350 7.50 -23.26 -13.43
C THR A 350 7.67 -21.74 -13.41
N VAL A 351 6.89 -21.04 -12.59
CA VAL A 351 6.94 -19.58 -12.50
C VAL A 351 8.30 -19.12 -11.98
N ARG A 352 8.87 -19.78 -10.95
CA ARG A 352 10.21 -19.42 -10.42
C ARG A 352 11.31 -19.64 -11.45
N LYS A 353 11.32 -20.80 -12.14
CA LYS A 353 12.28 -21.07 -13.22
C LYS A 353 12.21 -19.99 -14.30
N LYS A 354 11.00 -19.70 -14.77
CA LYS A 354 10.79 -18.68 -15.80
C LYS A 354 11.12 -17.27 -15.34
N LEU A 355 10.86 -16.93 -14.09
CA LEU A 355 11.26 -15.64 -13.51
C LEU A 355 12.80 -15.49 -13.50
N LEU A 356 13.53 -16.52 -13.07
CA LEU A 356 15.00 -16.53 -13.07
C LEU A 356 15.60 -16.48 -14.49
N GLU A 357 14.96 -17.16 -15.46
CA GLU A 357 15.41 -17.19 -16.86
C GLU A 357 15.17 -15.88 -17.59
N ASN A 358 13.96 -15.32 -17.47
CA ASN A 358 13.46 -14.22 -18.30
C ASN A 358 13.59 -12.84 -17.66
N THR A 359 13.98 -12.77 -16.39
CA THR A 359 14.24 -11.54 -15.67
C THR A 359 15.55 -11.63 -14.90
N ASP A 360 16.09 -10.49 -14.49
CA ASP A 360 17.15 -10.45 -13.52
C ASP A 360 16.53 -10.37 -12.11
N LEU A 361 16.19 -11.51 -11.51
CA LEU A 361 15.78 -11.59 -10.11
C LEU A 361 17.02 -11.45 -9.24
N HIS A 362 17.30 -10.26 -8.77
CA HIS A 362 18.59 -9.93 -8.15
C HIS A 362 18.54 -9.78 -6.63
N THR A 363 17.36 -9.68 -6.00
CA THR A 363 17.28 -9.45 -4.53
C THR A 363 15.99 -10.01 -3.96
N ILE A 364 16.09 -10.65 -2.80
CA ILE A 364 14.97 -11.09 -1.98
C ILE A 364 15.18 -10.56 -0.56
N LEU A 365 14.22 -9.78 -0.06
CA LEU A 365 14.14 -9.36 1.34
C LEU A 365 13.17 -10.30 2.07
N ARG A 366 13.64 -11.01 3.08
CA ARG A 366 12.81 -11.86 3.94
C ARG A 366 12.29 -11.04 5.12
N LEU A 367 10.98 -11.02 5.30
CA LEU A 367 10.30 -10.20 6.31
C LEU A 367 9.85 -11.05 7.50
N PRO A 368 9.92 -10.52 8.73
CA PRO A 368 9.41 -11.20 9.92
C PRO A 368 7.87 -11.22 9.94
N THR A 369 7.31 -12.01 10.83
CA THR A 369 5.89 -11.91 11.21
C THR A 369 5.62 -10.64 12.02
N GLY A 370 4.33 -10.32 12.24
CA GLY A 370 3.91 -9.20 13.09
C GLY A 370 4.05 -7.80 12.48
N ILE A 371 4.40 -7.71 11.19
CA ILE A 371 4.47 -6.42 10.46
C ILE A 371 3.25 -6.14 9.59
N PHE A 372 2.43 -7.14 9.30
CA PHE A 372 1.18 -7.03 8.56
C PHE A 372 -0.01 -7.23 9.50
N TYR A 373 -1.13 -6.58 9.22
CA TYR A 373 -2.37 -6.74 9.98
C TYR A 373 -3.01 -8.13 9.79
N ALA A 374 -2.64 -8.86 8.75
CA ALA A 374 -3.00 -10.27 8.60
C ALA A 374 -2.08 -11.13 9.49
N ASN A 375 -2.65 -11.73 10.54
CA ASN A 375 -1.91 -12.50 11.53
C ASN A 375 -1.13 -13.65 10.89
N GLY A 376 0.10 -13.87 11.36
CA GLY A 376 0.95 -15.00 11.01
C GLY A 376 1.45 -15.03 9.56
N VAL A 377 1.30 -13.95 8.80
CA VAL A 377 1.80 -13.89 7.43
C VAL A 377 3.31 -13.75 7.42
N LYS A 378 3.97 -14.74 6.80
CA LYS A 378 5.39 -14.68 6.43
C LYS A 378 5.50 -14.23 4.98
N ALA A 379 6.12 -13.08 4.77
CA ALA A 379 6.24 -12.48 3.45
C ALA A 379 7.69 -12.19 3.06
N ASN A 380 7.88 -11.95 1.79
CA ASN A 380 9.16 -11.55 1.21
C ASN A 380 8.94 -10.47 0.17
N VAL A 381 9.97 -9.69 -0.14
CA VAL A 381 9.94 -8.78 -1.30
C VAL A 381 10.89 -9.30 -2.36
N LEU A 382 10.35 -9.53 -3.55
CA LEU A 382 11.13 -9.86 -4.74
C LEU A 382 11.46 -8.59 -5.50
N PHE A 383 12.73 -8.36 -5.80
CA PHE A 383 13.21 -7.28 -6.66
C PHE A 383 13.77 -7.86 -7.95
N PHE A 384 13.18 -7.51 -9.08
CA PHE A 384 13.64 -7.98 -10.38
C PHE A 384 13.52 -6.93 -11.48
N ASP A 385 14.41 -7.02 -12.44
CA ASP A 385 14.42 -6.21 -13.65
C ASP A 385 13.92 -7.06 -14.83
N ASN A 386 12.93 -6.58 -15.57
CA ASN A 386 12.49 -7.25 -16.80
C ASN A 386 13.56 -7.11 -17.89
N ARG A 387 13.69 -8.13 -18.71
CA ARG A 387 14.70 -8.21 -19.75
C ARG A 387 14.09 -8.71 -21.07
N GLU A 388 14.77 -8.47 -22.16
CA GLU A 388 14.44 -9.08 -23.45
C GLU A 388 14.67 -10.59 -23.44
N ALA A 389 14.03 -11.30 -24.39
CA ALA A 389 14.23 -12.74 -24.52
C ALA A 389 15.70 -13.08 -24.80
N ASN A 390 16.25 -14.04 -24.06
CA ASN A 390 17.62 -14.48 -24.18
C ASN A 390 17.68 -16.01 -24.00
N PRO A 391 18.52 -16.74 -24.77
CA PRO A 391 18.67 -18.19 -24.60
C PRO A 391 19.31 -18.56 -23.24
N ASN A 392 20.07 -17.66 -22.64
CA ASN A 392 20.67 -17.86 -21.31
C ASN A 392 19.88 -17.12 -20.25
N ALA A 393 19.80 -17.68 -19.05
CA ALA A 393 19.17 -17.02 -17.91
C ALA A 393 19.81 -15.65 -17.61
N TRP A 394 18.95 -14.66 -17.38
CA TRP A 394 19.38 -13.30 -17.02
C TRP A 394 19.84 -13.21 -15.57
N THR A 395 19.16 -13.89 -14.65
CA THR A 395 19.59 -13.98 -13.25
C THR A 395 20.92 -14.71 -13.17
N LYS A 396 21.95 -14.10 -12.63
CA LYS A 396 23.27 -14.72 -12.39
C LYS A 396 23.48 -15.06 -10.93
N GLU A 397 23.02 -14.20 -10.05
CA GLU A 397 23.08 -14.37 -8.60
C GLU A 397 21.88 -13.68 -7.97
N VAL A 398 21.36 -14.23 -6.88
CA VAL A 398 20.30 -13.62 -6.07
C VAL A 398 20.86 -13.29 -4.70
N TRP A 399 20.67 -12.03 -4.31
CA TRP A 399 21.07 -11.51 -3.01
C TRP A 399 19.90 -11.63 -2.05
N TYR A 400 20.15 -12.11 -0.85
CA TYR A 400 19.16 -12.28 0.20
C TYR A 400 19.51 -11.37 1.38
N TYR A 401 18.50 -10.67 1.89
CA TYR A 401 18.58 -10.03 3.19
C TYR A 401 17.61 -10.74 4.15
N ASP A 402 18.16 -11.42 5.15
CA ASP A 402 17.35 -12.06 6.19
C ASP A 402 17.00 -11.05 7.28
N TYR A 403 15.86 -10.37 7.11
CA TYR A 403 15.27 -9.53 8.14
C TYR A 403 14.25 -10.30 8.98
N ARG A 404 14.24 -11.62 8.94
CA ARG A 404 13.28 -12.49 9.62
C ARG A 404 13.87 -13.17 10.86
N THR A 405 14.99 -13.86 10.70
CA THR A 405 15.58 -14.70 11.75
C THR A 405 15.97 -13.88 12.96
N ASN A 406 15.43 -14.23 14.13
CA ASN A 406 15.63 -13.54 15.40
C ASN A 406 15.20 -12.05 15.40
N ILE A 407 14.23 -11.68 14.56
CA ILE A 407 13.63 -10.35 14.53
C ILE A 407 12.12 -10.49 14.81
N HIS A 408 11.64 -9.75 15.79
CA HIS A 408 10.24 -9.75 16.19
C HIS A 408 9.69 -8.32 16.14
N HIS A 409 8.54 -8.18 15.50
CA HIS A 409 7.75 -6.96 15.48
C HIS A 409 6.35 -7.25 15.97
N THR A 410 5.72 -6.22 16.51
CA THR A 410 4.28 -6.20 16.80
C THR A 410 3.71 -4.90 16.26
N LEU A 411 2.46 -4.92 15.83
CA LEU A 411 1.82 -3.74 15.23
C LEU A 411 1.73 -2.54 16.20
N LYS A 412 1.60 -2.79 17.51
CA LYS A 412 1.37 -1.75 18.52
C LYS A 412 2.61 -1.42 19.34
N LYS A 413 3.27 -2.42 19.93
CA LYS A 413 4.36 -2.20 20.89
C LYS A 413 5.71 -1.97 20.19
N LYS A 414 5.97 -2.69 19.10
CA LYS A 414 7.21 -2.62 18.32
C LYS A 414 6.93 -2.57 16.81
N PRO A 415 6.24 -1.51 16.31
CA PRO A 415 5.94 -1.40 14.89
C PRO A 415 7.21 -1.30 14.06
N LEU A 416 7.15 -1.80 12.81
CA LEU A 416 8.23 -1.67 11.85
C LEU A 416 8.47 -0.19 11.53
N ARG A 417 9.71 0.27 11.67
CA ARG A 417 10.17 1.64 11.33
C ARG A 417 11.12 1.59 10.15
N PHE A 418 11.26 2.69 9.44
CA PHE A 418 12.19 2.77 8.31
C PHE A 418 13.65 2.54 8.74
N ASP A 419 14.03 3.00 9.93
CA ASP A 419 15.38 2.78 10.47
C ASP A 419 15.71 1.30 10.67
N ASP A 420 14.71 0.46 10.93
CA ASP A 420 14.87 -0.99 11.04
C ASP A 420 15.25 -1.66 9.70
N LEU A 421 14.90 -1.02 8.57
CA LEU A 421 15.22 -1.47 7.21
C LEU A 421 16.41 -0.72 6.59
N ARG A 422 17.04 0.21 7.31
CA ARG A 422 18.13 1.04 6.77
C ARG A 422 19.33 0.19 6.34
N GLU A 423 19.74 -0.77 7.16
CA GLU A 423 20.83 -1.70 6.82
C GLU A 423 20.54 -2.47 5.53
N PHE A 424 19.28 -2.91 5.33
CA PHE A 424 18.88 -3.54 4.08
C PHE A 424 19.06 -2.59 2.88
N VAL A 425 18.60 -1.35 2.98
CA VAL A 425 18.73 -0.37 1.89
C VAL A 425 20.19 -0.08 1.59
N ASP A 426 21.05 0.02 2.62
CA ASP A 426 22.49 0.22 2.47
C ASP A 426 23.14 -0.99 1.78
N CYS A 427 22.82 -2.22 2.20
CA CYS A 427 23.29 -3.46 1.57
C CYS A 427 22.77 -3.59 0.13
N TYR A 428 21.54 -3.22 -0.12
CA TYR A 428 20.96 -3.21 -1.48
C TYR A 428 21.72 -2.28 -2.41
N ASN A 429 22.29 -1.19 -1.90
CA ASN A 429 23.10 -0.21 -2.63
C ASN A 429 22.41 0.27 -3.92
N PRO A 430 21.33 1.03 -3.81
CA PRO A 430 20.50 1.39 -4.96
C PRO A 430 21.21 2.28 -6.00
N GLN A 431 22.31 2.97 -5.63
CA GLN A 431 23.13 3.74 -6.55
C GLN A 431 24.04 2.84 -7.39
N ASN A 432 24.56 1.75 -6.83
CA ASN A 432 25.51 0.87 -7.50
C ASN A 432 25.37 -0.58 -7.03
N ARG A 433 24.41 -1.29 -7.58
CA ARG A 433 24.14 -2.71 -7.26
C ARG A 433 25.35 -3.63 -7.55
N HIS A 434 26.24 -3.25 -8.45
CA HIS A 434 27.43 -4.04 -8.77
C HIS A 434 28.54 -3.96 -7.70
N ALA A 435 28.48 -2.95 -6.82
CA ALA A 435 29.42 -2.80 -5.71
C ALA A 435 28.98 -3.47 -4.40
N ARG A 436 27.91 -4.28 -4.44
CA ARG A 436 27.39 -5.02 -3.28
C ARG A 436 28.44 -5.98 -2.72
N LYS A 437 28.48 -6.09 -1.39
CA LYS A 437 29.36 -7.02 -0.68
C LYS A 437 28.56 -7.77 0.36
N GLU A 438 28.82 -9.07 0.49
CA GLU A 438 28.20 -9.87 1.55
C GLU A 438 28.61 -9.34 2.92
N THR A 439 27.66 -9.34 3.86
CA THR A 439 27.96 -9.12 5.27
C THR A 439 28.13 -10.45 6.01
N TRP A 440 27.58 -11.54 5.47
CA TRP A 440 27.74 -12.86 6.05
C TRP A 440 29.08 -13.46 5.72
N ASN A 441 29.74 -14.02 6.73
CA ASN A 441 30.91 -14.85 6.59
C ASN A 441 30.97 -15.85 7.75
N GLU A 442 31.13 -17.12 7.45
CA GLU A 442 31.05 -18.21 8.44
C GLU A 442 32.07 -18.02 9.59
N ALA A 443 33.27 -17.56 9.29
CA ALA A 443 34.35 -17.42 10.27
C ALA A 443 34.35 -16.07 10.99
N THR A 444 34.03 -14.97 10.28
CA THR A 444 34.21 -13.60 10.80
C THR A 444 32.90 -12.88 11.14
N ASN A 445 31.79 -13.24 10.51
CA ASN A 445 30.48 -12.66 10.78
C ASN A 445 29.36 -13.66 10.47
N PRO A 446 29.18 -14.70 11.28
CA PRO A 446 28.14 -15.72 11.06
C PRO A 446 26.70 -15.17 11.22
N GLU A 447 26.53 -14.00 11.84
CA GLU A 447 25.24 -13.30 12.04
C GLU A 447 24.94 -12.31 10.90
N GLY A 448 25.80 -12.20 9.89
CA GLY A 448 25.60 -11.31 8.76
C GLY A 448 24.32 -11.65 7.99
N ARG A 449 23.48 -10.63 7.76
CA ARG A 449 22.14 -10.79 7.19
C ARG A 449 22.07 -10.70 5.68
N TRP A 450 23.16 -10.32 5.02
CA TRP A 450 23.23 -10.12 3.58
C TRP A 450 24.16 -11.14 2.94
N ARG A 451 23.60 -12.01 2.07
CA ARG A 451 24.30 -13.10 1.42
C ARG A 451 23.80 -13.33 0.01
N LYS A 452 24.66 -13.79 -0.89
CA LYS A 452 24.27 -14.12 -2.27
C LYS A 452 24.37 -15.62 -2.54
N PHE A 453 23.59 -16.06 -3.53
CA PHE A 453 23.59 -17.42 -4.06
C PHE A 453 23.59 -17.35 -5.58
N SER A 454 24.41 -18.20 -6.23
CA SER A 454 24.45 -18.22 -7.68
C SER A 454 23.19 -18.85 -8.29
N TYR A 455 22.93 -18.55 -9.54
CA TYR A 455 21.82 -19.17 -10.32
C TYR A 455 21.89 -20.69 -10.23
N GLU A 456 23.10 -21.29 -10.43
CA GLU A 456 23.32 -22.74 -10.40
C GLU A 456 22.97 -23.33 -9.02
N GLN A 457 23.36 -22.68 -7.94
CA GLN A 457 23.01 -23.10 -6.59
C GLN A 457 21.52 -23.13 -6.36
N ILE A 458 20.79 -22.15 -6.89
CA ILE A 458 19.34 -22.04 -6.73
C ILE A 458 18.62 -23.10 -7.58
N VAL A 459 18.99 -23.24 -8.85
CA VAL A 459 18.33 -24.19 -9.76
C VAL A 459 18.58 -25.65 -9.34
N ALA A 460 19.71 -25.94 -8.69
CA ALA A 460 20.00 -27.26 -8.14
C ALA A 460 19.14 -27.63 -6.92
N ARG A 461 18.42 -26.69 -6.31
CA ARG A 461 17.54 -26.98 -5.17
C ARG A 461 16.26 -27.68 -5.63
N ASP A 462 15.69 -28.51 -4.73
CA ASP A 462 14.39 -29.13 -4.96
C ASP A 462 13.36 -28.07 -5.38
N LYS A 463 12.63 -28.34 -6.47
CA LYS A 463 11.60 -27.45 -7.06
C LYS A 463 12.08 -26.01 -7.31
N THR A 464 13.37 -25.82 -7.53
CA THR A 464 13.97 -24.47 -7.66
C THR A 464 13.54 -23.53 -6.52
N SER A 465 13.62 -24.04 -5.29
CA SER A 465 13.15 -23.30 -4.12
C SER A 465 14.03 -22.06 -3.87
N LEU A 466 13.37 -20.90 -3.76
CA LEU A 466 13.95 -19.62 -3.36
C LEU A 466 13.87 -19.41 -1.83
N ASP A 467 13.32 -20.33 -1.08
CA ASP A 467 13.26 -20.26 0.39
C ASP A 467 14.60 -20.67 0.98
N ILE A 468 15.52 -19.72 1.09
CA ILE A 468 16.90 -19.92 1.57
C ILE A 468 17.08 -19.19 2.89
N PHE A 469 17.67 -19.87 3.85
CA PHE A 469 18.06 -19.32 5.14
C PHE A 469 19.42 -19.92 5.57
N TRP A 470 20.19 -19.19 6.34
CA TRP A 470 21.53 -19.57 6.81
C TRP A 470 21.80 -19.14 8.25
N LEU A 471 21.02 -18.22 8.78
CA LEU A 471 21.13 -17.78 10.16
C LEU A 471 20.54 -18.84 11.10
N LYS A 472 21.18 -19.01 12.26
CA LYS A 472 20.68 -19.89 13.31
C LYS A 472 19.50 -19.23 14.03
N ASP A 473 18.42 -19.95 14.16
CA ASP A 473 17.30 -19.53 15.00
C ASP A 473 17.71 -19.75 16.48
N LYS A 474 17.68 -18.65 17.24
CA LYS A 474 18.07 -18.62 18.66
C LYS A 474 16.86 -18.72 19.59
N SER A 475 15.65 -18.77 19.07
CA SER A 475 14.41 -18.77 19.85
C SER A 475 14.32 -19.92 20.86
N LEU A 476 15.01 -21.03 20.61
CA LEU A 476 15.06 -22.18 21.50
C LEU A 476 16.33 -22.23 22.40
N ALA A 477 17.32 -21.36 22.16
CA ALA A 477 18.62 -21.42 22.85
C ALA A 477 18.74 -20.44 24.03
N ASP A 478 17.84 -19.48 24.13
CA ASP A 478 17.96 -18.38 25.08
C ASP A 478 16.78 -18.34 26.05
N LEU A 479 16.64 -19.43 26.84
CA LEU A 479 15.60 -19.54 27.88
C LEU A 479 15.76 -18.49 29.00
N ASP A 480 16.97 -17.90 29.13
CA ASP A 480 17.26 -16.87 30.13
C ASP A 480 16.86 -15.44 29.69
N ASN A 481 16.57 -15.23 28.39
CA ASN A 481 16.16 -13.94 27.80
C ASN A 481 14.80 -14.07 27.06
N LEU A 482 13.84 -14.71 27.68
CA LEU A 482 12.47 -14.73 27.14
C LEU A 482 11.92 -13.29 27.05
N PRO A 483 11.16 -12.96 25.99
CA PRO A 483 10.38 -11.73 25.95
C PRO A 483 9.48 -11.62 27.19
N GLU A 484 9.04 -10.39 27.49
CA GLU A 484 8.03 -10.20 28.54
C GLU A 484 6.83 -11.15 28.31
N PRO A 485 6.21 -11.68 29.37
CA PRO A 485 5.16 -12.70 29.27
C PRO A 485 4.02 -12.30 28.29
N ASP A 486 3.68 -11.01 28.24
CA ASP A 486 2.65 -10.48 27.33
C ASP A 486 3.09 -10.54 25.87
N ASP A 487 4.36 -10.23 25.59
CA ASP A 487 4.93 -10.28 24.23
C ASP A 487 5.06 -11.74 23.76
N LEU A 488 5.45 -12.64 24.66
CA LEU A 488 5.51 -14.08 24.41
C LEU A 488 4.12 -14.67 24.14
N ALA A 489 3.11 -14.25 24.90
CA ALA A 489 1.74 -14.67 24.69
C ALA A 489 1.20 -14.21 23.32
N GLU A 490 1.46 -12.96 22.93
CA GLU A 490 1.09 -12.45 21.61
C GLU A 490 1.78 -13.25 20.49
N GLU A 491 3.08 -13.54 20.62
CA GLU A 491 3.84 -14.34 19.64
C GLU A 491 3.31 -15.78 19.53
N ILE A 492 2.99 -16.41 20.65
CA ILE A 492 2.37 -17.76 20.68
C ILE A 492 1.01 -17.73 19.98
N ILE A 493 0.17 -16.73 20.24
CA ILE A 493 -1.13 -16.57 19.59
C ILE A 493 -0.94 -16.41 18.08
N GLU A 494 -0.04 -15.54 17.63
CA GLU A 494 0.25 -15.33 16.22
C GLU A 494 0.71 -16.63 15.53
N ASN A 495 1.61 -17.38 16.17
CA ASN A 495 2.10 -18.66 15.64
C ASN A 495 1.00 -19.74 15.59
N LEU A 496 0.13 -19.81 16.59
CA LEU A 496 -1.02 -20.72 16.60
C LEU A 496 -2.04 -20.37 15.54
N GLU A 497 -2.34 -19.08 15.34
CA GLU A 497 -3.23 -18.61 14.28
C GLU A 497 -2.64 -18.88 12.89
N ALA A 498 -1.33 -18.68 12.69
CA ALA A 498 -0.64 -19.04 11.47
C ALA A 498 -0.72 -20.54 11.17
N GLY A 499 -0.50 -21.36 12.21
CA GLY A 499 -0.66 -22.82 12.14
C GLY A 499 -2.09 -23.20 11.78
N LEU A 500 -3.07 -22.65 12.49
CA LEU A 500 -4.50 -22.89 12.24
C LEU A 500 -4.92 -22.49 10.82
N ASN A 501 -4.47 -21.34 10.35
CA ASN A 501 -4.74 -20.91 8.98
C ASN A 501 -4.11 -21.84 7.94
N SER A 502 -2.92 -22.36 8.20
CA SER A 502 -2.28 -23.37 7.34
C SER A 502 -3.09 -24.66 7.29
N PHE A 503 -3.58 -25.14 8.44
CA PHE A 503 -4.45 -26.32 8.48
C PHE A 503 -5.82 -26.09 7.83
N ARG A 504 -6.44 -24.93 8.02
CA ARG A 504 -7.68 -24.55 7.32
C ARG A 504 -7.52 -24.54 5.80
N GLN A 505 -6.36 -24.08 5.32
CA GLN A 505 -6.06 -24.10 3.89
C GLN A 505 -5.86 -25.52 3.36
N ILE A 506 -5.23 -26.40 4.16
CA ILE A 506 -5.11 -27.81 3.81
C ILE A 506 -6.49 -28.46 3.78
N ALA A 507 -7.32 -28.23 4.79
CA ALA A 507 -8.68 -28.76 4.83
C ALA A 507 -9.54 -28.29 3.65
N ALA A 508 -9.45 -27.02 3.28
CA ALA A 508 -10.13 -26.47 2.10
C ALA A 508 -9.58 -26.99 0.77
N ALA A 509 -8.37 -27.53 0.75
CA ALA A 509 -7.78 -28.15 -0.45
C ALA A 509 -8.10 -29.64 -0.57
N LEU A 510 -8.59 -30.27 0.51
CA LEU A 510 -8.98 -31.69 0.57
C LEU A 510 -10.51 -31.87 0.44
N SER A 511 -11.30 -30.83 0.60
CA SER A 511 -12.74 -30.77 0.35
C SER A 511 -13.05 -30.25 -1.05
#